data_e6f000cf03f73e997eaeb3d9914a1a03
#
_entry.id   e6f000cf03f73e997eaeb3d9914a1a03
#
_cell.length_a   1.000
_cell.length_b   1.000
_cell.length_c   1.000
_cell.angle_alpha   90.00
_cell.angle_beta   90.00
_cell.angle_gamma   90.00
#
_symmetry.space_group_name_H-M   'P 1'
#
loop_
_entity.id
_entity.type
_entity.pdbx_description
1 polymer ?
#
loop_
_entity_poly.entity_id
_entity_poly.type
_entity_poly.pdbx_seq_one_letter_code
_entity_poly.pdbx_strand_id
1 'polypeptide(L)'
;MADSSFSYSSLFKGKTLMVIIPHEDDEINIAGSTIHGSILEGIHVICVFSTWGDNSYTPDIRRREAVKSLSTLGVKEHDIIFLGYPDGGVHGENAVYIHGDSDNFTVRGRHETYGTKAAPDFCMAAHGFHRPFTREGMIQDMEDVVLAHKPDAILCIDYDVHPDHRACSAAFETAIGRILQRPGNKYFPVIFKGFAYKTAFESVPDFYAPHMLSTVFARDNLPEPSWETSNPAYAWDERIRLPVP
;
A
#
# COMPACT_ATOMS: atom_id res chain seq x y z
N MET A 1 -13.45 -20.82 20.69
CA MET A 1 -13.34 -21.80 19.59
C MET A 1 -13.25 -20.98 18.31
N ALA A 2 -12.11 -21.03 17.61
CA ALA A 2 -12.00 -20.41 16.31
C ALA A 2 -13.01 -21.08 15.38
N ASP A 3 -13.76 -20.27 14.64
CA ASP A 3 -14.71 -20.76 13.64
C ASP A 3 -13.92 -21.58 12.62
N SER A 4 -14.17 -22.90 12.58
CA SER A 4 -13.43 -23.86 11.75
C SER A 4 -13.66 -23.67 10.24
N SER A 5 -14.36 -22.61 9.84
CA SER A 5 -14.69 -22.29 8.44
C SER A 5 -13.86 -21.15 7.84
N PHE A 6 -13.11 -20.36 8.63
CA PHE A 6 -12.34 -19.24 8.09
C PHE A 6 -11.00 -19.72 7.49
N SER A 7 -10.69 -19.25 6.29
CA SER A 7 -9.41 -19.45 5.62
C SER A 7 -9.05 -18.21 4.81
N TYR A 8 -7.83 -17.72 4.98
CA TYR A 8 -7.30 -16.61 4.19
C TYR A 8 -7.26 -16.95 2.70
N SER A 9 -6.88 -18.19 2.34
CA SER A 9 -6.85 -18.60 0.94
C SER A 9 -8.23 -18.59 0.28
N SER A 10 -9.30 -18.91 1.03
CA SER A 10 -10.68 -18.77 0.55
C SER A 10 -11.08 -17.31 0.41
N LEU A 11 -10.74 -16.47 1.39
CA LEU A 11 -11.02 -15.03 1.38
C LEU A 11 -10.31 -14.33 0.22
N PHE A 12 -9.04 -14.66 0.00
CA PHE A 12 -8.21 -14.07 -1.06
C PHE A 12 -8.47 -14.68 -2.45
N LYS A 13 -9.26 -15.74 -2.53
CA LYS A 13 -9.49 -16.53 -3.75
C LYS A 13 -8.19 -17.03 -4.40
N GLY A 14 -7.17 -17.28 -3.59
CA GLY A 14 -5.86 -17.73 -4.06
C GLY A 14 -4.82 -17.81 -2.94
N LYS A 15 -3.56 -17.85 -3.33
CA LYS A 15 -2.43 -18.09 -2.42
C LYS A 15 -1.32 -17.04 -2.49
N THR A 16 -1.62 -15.86 -3.03
CA THR A 16 -0.67 -14.75 -3.08
C THR A 16 -1.33 -13.49 -2.57
N LEU A 17 -0.79 -12.92 -1.50
CA LEU A 17 -1.19 -11.64 -0.92
C LEU A 17 -0.10 -10.60 -1.16
N MET A 18 -0.48 -9.43 -1.67
CA MET A 18 0.37 -8.24 -1.69
C MET A 18 -0.13 -7.24 -0.66
N VAL A 19 0.77 -6.74 0.20
CA VAL A 19 0.49 -5.68 1.17
C VAL A 19 1.20 -4.42 0.71
N ILE A 20 0.45 -3.33 0.49
CA ILE A 20 0.98 -2.04 -0.01
C ILE A 20 0.80 -0.98 1.06
N ILE A 21 1.91 -0.45 1.55
CA ILE A 21 1.99 0.48 2.67
C ILE A 21 3.02 1.58 2.40
N PRO A 22 2.89 2.77 3.02
CA PRO A 22 3.88 3.82 2.82
C PRO A 22 5.14 3.65 3.66
N HIS A 23 5.03 3.38 4.97
CA HIS A 23 6.18 3.44 5.89
C HIS A 23 6.50 2.09 6.53
N GLU A 24 7.71 2.02 7.07
CA GLU A 24 8.27 0.84 7.72
C GLU A 24 7.81 0.72 9.19
N ASP A 25 6.56 0.51 9.41
CA ASP A 25 5.83 0.16 10.63
C ASP A 25 4.34 -0.08 10.30
N ASP A 26 3.87 0.45 9.19
CA ASP A 26 2.48 0.32 8.76
C ASP A 26 2.12 -1.14 8.43
N GLU A 27 3.09 -1.94 7.97
CA GLU A 27 2.88 -3.37 7.71
C GLU A 27 2.40 -4.12 8.95
N ILE A 28 2.87 -3.71 10.11
CA ILE A 28 2.43 -4.29 11.39
C ILE A 28 1.10 -3.69 11.82
N ASN A 29 0.95 -2.37 11.68
CA ASN A 29 -0.23 -1.64 12.13
C ASN A 29 -1.52 -2.10 11.42
N ILE A 30 -1.46 -2.31 10.10
CA ILE A 30 -2.65 -2.67 9.32
C ILE A 30 -2.74 -4.15 8.96
N ALA A 31 -1.62 -4.86 8.92
CA ALA A 31 -1.57 -6.17 8.29
C ALA A 31 -0.82 -7.25 9.10
N GLY A 32 -0.21 -6.94 10.25
CA GLY A 32 0.63 -7.88 10.98
C GLY A 32 -0.03 -9.23 11.23
N SER A 33 -1.25 -9.24 11.75
CA SER A 33 -2.02 -10.49 11.97
C SER A 33 -2.39 -11.18 10.65
N THR A 34 -2.75 -10.42 9.63
CA THR A 34 -3.10 -10.94 8.30
C THR A 34 -1.90 -11.56 7.62
N ILE A 35 -0.74 -10.92 7.68
CA ILE A 35 0.53 -11.44 7.17
C ILE A 35 0.86 -12.77 7.88
N HIS A 36 0.86 -12.76 9.21
CA HIS A 36 1.19 -13.95 9.99
C HIS A 36 0.24 -15.10 9.70
N GLY A 37 -1.08 -14.87 9.77
CA GLY A 37 -2.09 -15.89 9.46
C GLY A 37 -1.99 -16.41 8.03
N SER A 38 -1.70 -15.55 7.06
CA SER A 38 -1.49 -15.94 5.67
C SER A 38 -0.28 -16.87 5.52
N ILE A 39 0.83 -16.53 6.16
CA ILE A 39 2.05 -17.38 6.16
C ILE A 39 1.77 -18.74 6.79
N LEU A 40 1.03 -18.79 7.90
CA LEU A 40 0.66 -20.07 8.54
C LEU A 40 -0.20 -20.95 7.63
N GLU A 41 -1.01 -20.37 6.75
CA GLU A 41 -1.78 -21.11 5.73
C GLU A 41 -0.97 -21.41 4.46
N GLY A 42 0.31 -21.04 4.39
CA GLY A 42 1.15 -21.26 3.22
C GLY A 42 0.88 -20.31 2.06
N ILE A 43 0.31 -19.14 2.34
CA ILE A 43 0.13 -18.06 1.38
C ILE A 43 1.46 -17.34 1.17
N HIS A 44 1.81 -17.07 -0.08
CA HIS A 44 2.94 -16.22 -0.44
C HIS A 44 2.61 -14.76 -0.20
N VAL A 45 3.36 -14.09 0.66
CA VAL A 45 3.14 -12.68 1.01
C VAL A 45 4.25 -11.82 0.46
N ILE A 46 3.86 -10.74 -0.24
CA ILE A 46 4.73 -9.72 -0.80
C ILE A 46 4.39 -8.40 -0.10
N CYS A 47 5.39 -7.68 0.41
CA CYS A 47 5.21 -6.37 1.04
C CYS A 47 5.86 -5.28 0.18
N VAL A 48 5.10 -4.23 -0.12
CA VAL A 48 5.53 -3.10 -0.96
C VAL A 48 5.45 -1.82 -0.14
N PHE A 49 6.60 -1.19 0.09
CA PHE A 49 6.72 0.12 0.74
C PHE A 49 6.79 1.21 -0.32
N SER A 50 5.90 2.20 -0.26
CA SER A 50 5.92 3.28 -1.26
C SER A 50 6.98 4.32 -0.97
N THR A 51 7.29 4.62 0.29
CA THR A 51 8.33 5.55 0.68
C THR A 51 9.61 4.85 1.14
N TRP A 52 10.65 5.63 1.39
CA TRP A 52 11.94 5.15 1.91
C TRP A 52 12.15 5.51 3.39
N GLY A 53 11.14 6.08 4.05
CA GLY A 53 11.19 6.46 5.46
C GLY A 53 12.30 7.47 5.79
N ASP A 54 12.59 8.42 4.89
CA ASP A 54 13.77 9.26 4.94
C ASP A 54 13.56 10.65 5.58
N ASN A 55 12.39 10.92 6.11
CA ASN A 55 12.10 12.22 6.71
C ASN A 55 12.94 12.46 7.98
N SER A 56 12.70 11.69 9.02
CA SER A 56 13.33 11.91 10.33
C SER A 56 14.39 10.86 10.68
N TYR A 57 14.49 9.80 9.90
CA TYR A 57 15.35 8.65 10.19
C TYR A 57 16.39 8.42 9.09
N THR A 58 17.35 7.55 9.39
CA THR A 58 18.24 7.03 8.38
C THR A 58 17.53 5.90 7.63
N PRO A 59 17.28 6.04 6.32
CA PRO A 59 16.50 5.06 5.54
C PRO A 59 16.99 3.62 5.70
N ASP A 60 18.30 3.41 5.66
CA ASP A 60 18.87 2.07 5.84
C ASP A 60 18.58 1.42 7.20
N ILE A 61 18.34 2.20 8.24
CA ILE A 61 17.96 1.67 9.56
C ILE A 61 16.52 1.20 9.48
N ARG A 62 15.61 2.04 9.06
CA ARG A 62 14.19 1.70 8.94
C ARG A 62 13.96 0.50 8.03
N ARG A 63 14.61 0.49 6.85
CA ARG A 63 14.57 -0.65 5.95
C ARG A 63 14.98 -1.96 6.65
N ARG A 64 16.09 -1.95 7.39
CA ARG A 64 16.55 -3.16 8.10
C ARG A 64 15.59 -3.59 9.19
N GLU A 65 14.96 -2.64 9.87
CA GLU A 65 13.95 -2.92 10.89
C GLU A 65 12.71 -3.56 10.26
N ALA A 66 12.19 -3.02 9.16
CA ALA A 66 11.07 -3.60 8.41
C ALA A 66 11.40 -5.02 7.88
N VAL A 67 12.58 -5.20 7.27
CA VAL A 67 13.01 -6.52 6.80
C VAL A 67 13.09 -7.51 7.96
N LYS A 68 13.63 -7.11 9.10
CA LYS A 68 13.72 -7.98 10.28
C LYS A 68 12.35 -8.30 10.85
N SER A 69 11.48 -7.32 10.95
CA SER A 69 10.10 -7.46 11.42
C SER A 69 9.33 -8.46 10.55
N LEU A 70 9.30 -8.21 9.25
CA LEU A 70 8.61 -9.06 8.28
C LEU A 70 9.20 -10.47 8.19
N SER A 71 10.53 -10.60 8.28
CA SER A 71 11.18 -11.91 8.32
C SER A 71 10.79 -12.72 9.57
N THR A 72 10.55 -12.07 10.69
CA THR A 72 10.03 -12.72 11.90
C THR A 72 8.63 -13.28 11.70
N LEU A 73 7.82 -12.63 10.87
CA LEU A 73 6.50 -13.12 10.47
C LEU A 73 6.56 -14.20 9.37
N GLY A 74 7.72 -14.42 8.75
CA GLY A 74 7.95 -15.44 7.71
C GLY A 74 7.99 -14.90 6.28
N VAL A 75 7.93 -13.59 6.06
CA VAL A 75 8.09 -12.98 4.74
C VAL A 75 9.57 -13.05 4.33
N LYS A 76 9.84 -13.44 3.10
CA LYS A 76 11.21 -13.53 2.59
C LYS A 76 11.74 -12.16 2.17
N GLU A 77 13.03 -11.90 2.35
CA GLU A 77 13.62 -10.59 2.05
C GLU A 77 13.40 -10.16 0.58
N HIS A 78 13.43 -11.09 -0.36
CA HIS A 78 13.22 -10.77 -1.78
C HIS A 78 11.75 -10.46 -2.13
N ASP A 79 10.82 -10.72 -1.22
CA ASP A 79 9.40 -10.36 -1.33
C ASP A 79 9.09 -9.01 -0.65
N ILE A 80 10.12 -8.30 -0.17
CA ILE A 80 10.01 -6.98 0.44
C ILE A 80 10.56 -5.94 -0.55
N ILE A 81 9.66 -5.13 -1.10
CA ILE A 81 9.92 -4.22 -2.21
C ILE A 81 9.78 -2.79 -1.72
N PHE A 82 10.71 -1.93 -2.11
CA PHE A 82 10.66 -0.49 -1.83
C PHE A 82 10.55 0.27 -3.15
N LEU A 83 9.53 1.12 -3.28
CA LEU A 83 9.37 1.98 -4.46
C LEU A 83 10.33 3.18 -4.39
N GLY A 84 10.68 3.65 -3.18
CA GLY A 84 11.73 4.63 -3.00
C GLY A 84 11.28 6.09 -3.11
N TYR A 85 9.98 6.38 -2.93
CA TYR A 85 9.46 7.74 -2.90
C TYR A 85 9.79 8.46 -1.59
N PRO A 86 9.70 9.82 -1.55
CA PRO A 86 10.01 10.56 -0.34
C PRO A 86 9.00 10.30 0.76
N ASP A 87 9.49 10.23 2.00
CA ASP A 87 8.65 10.33 3.19
C ASP A 87 8.32 11.80 3.44
N GLY A 88 7.07 12.15 3.29
CA GLY A 88 6.58 13.53 3.46
C GLY A 88 6.43 13.96 4.91
N GLY A 89 6.52 13.02 5.85
CA GLY A 89 6.28 13.29 7.27
C GLY A 89 4.87 13.76 7.58
N VAL A 90 4.61 14.01 8.85
CA VAL A 90 3.26 14.37 9.36
C VAL A 90 2.68 15.66 8.79
N HIS A 91 3.50 16.56 8.30
CA HIS A 91 3.07 17.82 7.69
C HIS A 91 2.92 17.72 6.17
N GLY A 92 3.39 16.64 5.58
CA GLY A 92 3.26 16.38 4.15
C GLY A 92 4.08 17.28 3.23
N GLU A 93 5.05 18.02 3.77
CA GLU A 93 5.82 19.01 3.02
C GLU A 93 6.53 18.43 1.79
N ASN A 94 6.95 17.16 1.87
CA ASN A 94 7.62 16.45 0.78
C ASN A 94 6.76 15.33 0.18
N ALA A 95 5.51 15.18 0.60
CA ALA A 95 4.65 14.11 0.12
C ALA A 95 4.28 14.31 -1.36
N VAL A 96 4.36 13.26 -2.14
CA VAL A 96 3.87 13.26 -3.53
C VAL A 96 2.39 13.65 -3.61
N TYR A 97 1.63 13.37 -2.55
CA TYR A 97 0.23 13.79 -2.43
C TYR A 97 0.05 15.31 -2.54
N ILE A 98 0.92 16.11 -1.88
CA ILE A 98 0.85 17.57 -1.90
C ILE A 98 1.41 18.13 -3.21
N HIS A 99 2.57 17.63 -3.65
CA HIS A 99 3.28 18.15 -4.81
C HIS A 99 2.69 17.68 -6.15
N GLY A 100 2.04 16.52 -6.17
CA GLY A 100 1.48 15.96 -7.41
C GLY A 100 2.56 15.69 -8.46
N ASP A 101 2.43 16.31 -9.61
CA ASP A 101 3.39 16.19 -10.73
C ASP A 101 4.39 17.38 -10.80
N SER A 102 4.36 18.27 -9.83
CA SER A 102 5.38 19.33 -9.72
C SER A 102 6.70 18.75 -9.22
N ASP A 103 7.78 19.53 -9.36
CA ASP A 103 9.08 19.14 -8.82
C ASP A 103 9.01 18.93 -7.32
N ASN A 104 9.37 17.75 -6.89
CA ASN A 104 9.37 17.34 -5.49
C ASN A 104 10.75 16.81 -5.09
N PHE A 105 11.08 16.94 -3.81
CA PHE A 105 12.38 16.51 -3.29
C PHE A 105 12.27 16.08 -1.83
N THR A 106 13.16 15.17 -1.45
CA THR A 106 13.31 14.76 -0.05
C THR A 106 13.99 15.84 0.78
N VAL A 107 13.92 15.73 2.11
CA VAL A 107 14.72 16.55 3.05
C VAL A 107 16.22 16.44 2.80
N ARG A 108 16.67 15.45 2.01
CA ARG A 108 18.06 15.22 1.61
C ARG A 108 18.37 15.73 0.19
N GLY A 109 17.46 16.47 -0.44
CA GLY A 109 17.63 17.08 -1.77
C GLY A 109 17.63 16.07 -2.93
N ARG A 110 16.97 14.92 -2.80
CA ARG A 110 16.78 13.98 -3.90
C ARG A 110 15.49 14.31 -4.65
N HIS A 111 15.47 14.08 -5.94
CA HIS A 111 14.35 14.38 -6.85
C HIS A 111 13.78 13.13 -7.54
N GLU A 112 14.36 11.97 -7.30
CA GLU A 112 13.98 10.70 -7.92
C GLU A 112 14.08 9.55 -6.92
N THR A 113 13.38 8.45 -7.19
CA THR A 113 13.41 7.25 -6.38
C THR A 113 14.85 6.78 -6.18
N TYR A 114 15.11 6.14 -5.07
CA TYR A 114 16.45 5.71 -4.76
C TYR A 114 16.46 4.47 -3.87
N GLY A 115 17.59 3.83 -3.84
CA GLY A 115 17.89 2.70 -3.00
C GLY A 115 19.39 2.61 -2.75
N THR A 116 19.83 1.46 -2.30
CA THR A 116 21.26 1.14 -2.21
C THR A 116 21.65 0.18 -3.33
N LYS A 117 22.94 0.01 -3.57
CA LYS A 117 23.41 -1.00 -4.54
C LYS A 117 22.96 -2.42 -4.18
N ALA A 118 22.83 -2.73 -2.88
CA ALA A 118 22.41 -4.03 -2.40
C ALA A 118 20.88 -4.17 -2.35
N ALA A 119 20.14 -3.05 -2.30
CA ALA A 119 18.70 -2.98 -2.27
C ALA A 119 18.25 -1.76 -3.10
N PRO A 120 18.25 -1.86 -4.43
CA PRO A 120 17.78 -0.79 -5.31
C PRO A 120 16.28 -0.58 -5.10
N ASP A 121 15.79 0.63 -5.41
CA ASP A 121 14.36 0.83 -5.54
C ASP A 121 13.79 -0.01 -6.70
N PHE A 122 12.48 -0.19 -6.66
CA PHE A 122 11.80 -1.07 -7.62
C PHE A 122 12.04 -0.65 -9.06
N CYS A 123 11.93 0.65 -9.39
CA CYS A 123 12.10 1.13 -10.76
C CYS A 123 13.52 0.87 -11.26
N MET A 124 14.52 1.13 -10.45
CA MET A 124 15.91 0.80 -10.80
C MET A 124 16.12 -0.71 -11.00
N ALA A 125 15.53 -1.55 -10.15
CA ALA A 125 15.66 -3.00 -10.26
C ALA A 125 14.94 -3.55 -11.50
N ALA A 126 13.77 -3.02 -11.84
CA ALA A 126 12.94 -3.52 -12.93
C ALA A 126 13.30 -2.92 -14.30
N HIS A 127 13.69 -1.65 -14.34
CA HIS A 127 13.82 -0.86 -15.56
C HIS A 127 15.22 -0.25 -15.78
N GLY A 128 16.09 -0.24 -14.76
CA GLY A 128 17.45 0.27 -14.86
C GLY A 128 17.59 1.79 -14.75
N PHE A 129 16.57 2.48 -14.25
CA PHE A 129 16.59 3.92 -13.97
C PHE A 129 15.81 4.26 -12.72
N HIS A 130 16.06 5.42 -12.10
CA HIS A 130 15.27 5.96 -11.00
C HIS A 130 14.11 6.77 -11.55
N ARG A 131 12.97 6.71 -10.87
CA ARG A 131 11.77 7.42 -11.29
C ARG A 131 11.68 8.79 -10.62
N PRO A 132 11.34 9.87 -11.35
CA PRO A 132 11.10 11.18 -10.72
C PRO A 132 9.98 11.11 -9.67
N PHE A 133 10.09 11.94 -8.63
CA PHE A 133 9.08 12.03 -7.56
C PHE A 133 7.84 12.78 -8.06
N THR A 134 7.04 12.13 -8.88
CA THR A 134 5.79 12.63 -9.40
C THR A 134 4.65 11.69 -9.07
N ARG A 135 3.43 12.22 -9.04
CA ARG A 135 2.21 11.42 -8.91
C ARG A 135 2.13 10.35 -9.99
N GLU A 136 2.32 10.75 -11.24
CA GLU A 136 2.28 9.81 -12.37
C GLU A 136 3.36 8.74 -12.25
N GLY A 137 4.56 9.10 -11.80
CA GLY A 137 5.63 8.15 -11.52
C GLY A 137 5.21 7.11 -10.48
N MET A 138 4.63 7.54 -9.36
CA MET A 138 4.15 6.63 -8.32
C MET A 138 3.03 5.71 -8.81
N ILE A 139 2.09 6.22 -9.61
CA ILE A 139 1.03 5.41 -10.22
C ILE A 139 1.63 4.35 -11.14
N GLN A 140 2.61 4.70 -11.97
CA GLN A 140 3.26 3.76 -12.88
C GLN A 140 4.02 2.66 -12.12
N ASP A 141 4.77 3.00 -11.07
CA ASP A 141 5.46 1.99 -10.26
C ASP A 141 4.47 1.06 -9.53
N MET A 142 3.32 1.59 -9.08
CA MET A 142 2.23 0.76 -8.54
C MET A 142 1.64 -0.18 -9.59
N GLU A 143 1.40 0.30 -10.83
CA GLU A 143 0.96 -0.57 -11.92
C GLU A 143 1.99 -1.67 -12.21
N ASP A 144 3.25 -1.30 -12.32
CA ASP A 144 4.33 -2.21 -12.70
C ASP A 144 4.53 -3.30 -11.63
N VAL A 145 4.55 -2.93 -10.34
CA VAL A 145 4.73 -3.91 -9.26
C VAL A 145 3.54 -4.87 -9.17
N VAL A 146 2.31 -4.37 -9.31
CA VAL A 146 1.11 -5.23 -9.30
C VAL A 146 1.12 -6.18 -10.50
N LEU A 147 1.46 -5.71 -11.69
CA LEU A 147 1.49 -6.53 -12.90
C LEU A 147 2.66 -7.52 -12.93
N ALA A 148 3.79 -7.18 -12.32
CA ALA A 148 4.93 -8.08 -12.22
C ALA A 148 4.60 -9.32 -11.36
N HIS A 149 3.84 -9.14 -10.29
CA HIS A 149 3.53 -10.20 -9.32
C HIS A 149 2.14 -10.79 -9.47
N LYS A 150 1.16 -10.04 -9.97
CA LYS A 150 -0.24 -10.45 -10.13
C LYS A 150 -0.81 -11.19 -8.92
N PRO A 151 -0.78 -10.60 -7.72
CA PRO A 151 -1.28 -11.27 -6.53
C PRO A 151 -2.78 -11.57 -6.63
N ASP A 152 -3.22 -12.64 -5.96
CA ASP A 152 -4.65 -12.99 -5.90
C ASP A 152 -5.44 -11.99 -5.05
N ALA A 153 -4.79 -11.46 -4.00
CA ALA A 153 -5.34 -10.43 -3.14
C ALA A 153 -4.34 -9.30 -2.89
N ILE A 154 -4.85 -8.11 -2.70
CA ILE A 154 -4.08 -6.92 -2.35
C ILE A 154 -4.71 -6.27 -1.11
N LEU A 155 -3.92 -6.04 -0.07
CA LEU A 155 -4.28 -5.20 1.07
C LEU A 155 -3.46 -3.91 0.98
N CYS A 156 -4.12 -2.80 0.72
CA CYS A 156 -3.46 -1.50 0.64
C CYS A 156 -3.91 -0.60 1.80
N ILE A 157 -3.00 0.25 2.27
CA ILE A 157 -3.36 1.34 3.18
C ILE A 157 -4.55 2.12 2.62
N ASP A 158 -5.46 2.53 3.47
CA ASP A 158 -6.56 3.39 3.07
C ASP A 158 -6.28 4.85 3.45
N TYR A 159 -7.19 5.70 3.05
CA TYR A 159 -7.14 7.14 3.15
C TYR A 159 -7.37 7.58 4.60
N ASP A 160 -6.30 7.88 5.32
CA ASP A 160 -6.35 8.42 6.67
C ASP A 160 -5.77 9.85 6.76
N VAL A 161 -5.37 10.28 7.94
CA VAL A 161 -4.89 11.66 8.12
C VAL A 161 -3.47 11.90 7.61
N HIS A 162 -2.68 10.86 7.35
CA HIS A 162 -1.29 11.01 6.94
C HIS A 162 -1.17 11.26 5.43
N PRO A 163 -0.42 12.27 4.97
CA PRO A 163 -0.30 12.60 3.54
C PRO A 163 0.23 11.44 2.68
N ASP A 164 1.22 10.69 3.16
CA ASP A 164 1.78 9.57 2.41
C ASP A 164 0.83 8.38 2.34
N HIS A 165 -0.03 8.17 3.35
CA HIS A 165 -1.10 7.18 3.28
C HIS A 165 -2.10 7.54 2.19
N ARG A 166 -2.46 8.82 2.10
CA ARG A 166 -3.34 9.34 1.04
C ARG A 166 -2.71 9.17 -0.33
N ALA A 167 -1.42 9.51 -0.47
CA ALA A 167 -0.69 9.35 -1.72
C ALA A 167 -0.64 7.88 -2.14
N CYS A 168 -0.25 6.99 -1.24
CA CYS A 168 -0.18 5.55 -1.48
C CYS A 168 -1.55 4.98 -1.86
N SER A 169 -2.60 5.31 -1.10
CA SER A 169 -3.97 4.88 -1.36
C SER A 169 -4.46 5.36 -2.74
N ALA A 170 -4.33 6.65 -3.04
CA ALA A 170 -4.82 7.24 -4.29
C ALA A 170 -4.03 6.74 -5.51
N ALA A 171 -2.70 6.63 -5.40
CA ALA A 171 -1.86 6.07 -6.46
C ALA A 171 -2.23 4.61 -6.76
N PHE A 172 -2.40 3.79 -5.72
CA PHE A 172 -2.84 2.41 -5.87
C PHE A 172 -4.21 2.31 -6.55
N GLU A 173 -5.20 3.09 -6.11
CA GLU A 173 -6.54 3.06 -6.70
C GLU A 173 -6.53 3.48 -8.17
N THR A 174 -5.75 4.49 -8.52
CA THR A 174 -5.58 4.89 -9.92
C THR A 174 -4.90 3.78 -10.72
N ALA A 175 -3.82 3.20 -10.20
CA ALA A 175 -3.08 2.13 -10.85
C ALA A 175 -3.95 0.89 -11.10
N ILE A 176 -4.64 0.40 -10.07
CA ILE A 176 -5.50 -0.78 -10.20
C ILE A 176 -6.67 -0.51 -11.14
N GLY A 177 -7.23 0.70 -11.12
CA GLY A 177 -8.25 1.10 -12.08
C GLY A 177 -7.78 1.06 -13.52
N ARG A 178 -6.58 1.57 -13.79
CA ARG A 178 -5.96 1.47 -15.12
C ARG A 178 -5.75 0.02 -15.53
N ILE A 179 -5.29 -0.84 -14.63
CA ILE A 179 -5.12 -2.27 -14.89
C ILE A 179 -6.45 -2.93 -15.25
N LEU A 180 -7.48 -2.70 -14.42
CA LEU A 180 -8.80 -3.32 -14.60
C LEU A 180 -9.50 -2.87 -15.88
N GLN A 181 -9.28 -1.63 -16.31
CA GLN A 181 -9.86 -1.06 -17.53
C GLN A 181 -9.11 -1.43 -18.83
N ARG A 182 -7.96 -2.10 -18.75
CA ARG A 182 -7.21 -2.50 -19.94
C ARG A 182 -8.05 -3.42 -20.84
N PRO A 183 -8.12 -3.15 -22.16
CA PRO A 183 -8.83 -4.04 -23.08
C PRO A 183 -8.31 -5.48 -22.98
N GLY A 184 -9.23 -6.43 -22.79
CA GLY A 184 -8.88 -7.86 -22.68
C GLY A 184 -8.26 -8.27 -21.35
N ASN A 185 -8.30 -7.42 -20.33
CA ASN A 185 -7.82 -7.76 -18.99
C ASN A 185 -8.53 -9.02 -18.46
N LYS A 186 -7.76 -9.92 -17.86
CA LYS A 186 -8.24 -11.14 -17.19
C LYS A 186 -7.80 -11.22 -15.72
N TYR A 187 -7.16 -10.18 -15.22
CA TYR A 187 -6.65 -10.12 -13.87
C TYR A 187 -7.58 -9.26 -12.99
N PHE A 188 -8.18 -9.87 -11.98
CA PHE A 188 -9.15 -9.27 -11.07
C PHE A 188 -8.83 -9.71 -9.64
N PRO A 189 -7.88 -9.07 -8.97
CA PRO A 189 -7.52 -9.41 -7.59
C PRO A 189 -8.65 -9.04 -6.62
N VAL A 190 -8.71 -9.74 -5.49
CA VAL A 190 -9.52 -9.28 -4.35
C VAL A 190 -8.80 -8.13 -3.68
N ILE A 191 -9.50 -7.02 -3.42
CA ILE A 191 -8.88 -5.82 -2.89
C ILE A 191 -9.44 -5.50 -1.51
N PHE A 192 -8.52 -5.27 -0.57
CA PHE A 192 -8.79 -4.84 0.78
C PHE A 192 -8.11 -3.51 1.05
N LYS A 193 -8.71 -2.73 1.93
CA LYS A 193 -8.13 -1.48 2.44
C LYS A 193 -8.13 -1.49 3.96
N GLY A 194 -7.08 -0.94 4.56
CA GLY A 194 -6.93 -0.86 6.01
C GLY A 194 -6.38 0.50 6.44
N PHE A 195 -6.73 0.92 7.66
CA PHE A 195 -6.28 2.20 8.22
C PHE A 195 -5.21 1.95 9.28
N ALA A 196 -4.13 2.75 9.26
CA ALA A 196 -3.13 2.75 10.31
C ALA A 196 -3.49 3.75 11.42
N TYR A 197 -4.05 4.89 11.05
CA TYR A 197 -4.38 5.95 11.99
C TYR A 197 -5.87 6.28 12.01
N LYS A 198 -6.25 7.20 12.91
CA LYS A 198 -7.59 7.75 12.95
C LYS A 198 -7.94 8.33 11.58
N THR A 199 -9.00 7.84 11.01
CA THR A 199 -9.49 8.35 9.73
C THR A 199 -10.13 9.72 9.94
N ALA A 200 -10.11 10.57 8.89
CA ALA A 200 -10.95 11.77 8.85
C ALA A 200 -12.46 11.43 8.83
N PHE A 201 -12.77 10.17 8.67
CA PHE A 201 -14.11 9.63 8.61
C PHE A 201 -14.47 9.07 9.99
N GLU A 202 -15.14 9.85 10.80
CA GLU A 202 -15.89 9.32 11.92
C GLU A 202 -17.04 8.52 11.35
N SER A 203 -16.71 7.32 11.12
CA SER A 203 -17.64 6.47 10.48
C SER A 203 -18.32 5.61 11.49
N VAL A 204 -19.55 5.39 11.25
CA VAL A 204 -20.33 4.27 11.74
C VAL A 204 -20.31 4.07 13.25
N PRO A 205 -21.44 4.25 13.90
CA PRO A 205 -21.57 4.08 15.35
C PRO A 205 -21.14 2.72 15.86
N ASP A 206 -21.12 1.70 15.01
CA ASP A 206 -20.72 0.35 15.38
C ASP A 206 -19.43 -0.11 14.68
N PHE A 207 -18.32 0.35 15.22
CA PHE A 207 -16.97 -0.04 14.76
C PHE A 207 -16.70 -1.55 14.91
N TYR A 208 -17.47 -2.25 15.74
CA TYR A 208 -17.30 -3.67 16.02
C TYR A 208 -18.21 -4.57 15.18
N ALA A 209 -19.08 -4.02 14.36
CA ALA A 209 -19.89 -4.81 13.46
C ALA A 209 -19.00 -5.67 12.54
N PRO A 210 -19.37 -6.94 12.27
CA PRO A 210 -18.55 -7.80 11.40
C PRO A 210 -18.53 -7.32 9.95
N HIS A 211 -19.58 -6.63 9.53
CA HIS A 211 -19.68 -6.01 8.21
C HIS A 211 -20.12 -4.57 8.37
N MET A 212 -19.43 -3.67 7.69
CA MET A 212 -19.73 -2.24 7.67
C MET A 212 -19.63 -1.71 6.25
N LEU A 213 -20.44 -0.69 5.96
CA LEU A 213 -20.38 -0.03 4.66
C LEU A 213 -18.98 0.58 4.43
N SER A 214 -18.57 0.59 3.18
CA SER A 214 -17.33 1.23 2.75
C SER A 214 -17.32 2.73 3.08
N THR A 215 -16.14 3.27 3.30
CA THR A 215 -15.90 4.71 3.46
C THR A 215 -15.57 5.41 2.16
N VAL A 216 -15.67 4.75 1.02
CA VAL A 216 -15.32 5.33 -0.28
C VAL A 216 -16.02 6.64 -0.57
N PHE A 217 -17.31 6.76 -0.20
CA PHE A 217 -18.08 7.99 -0.39
C PHE A 217 -17.58 9.19 0.43
N ALA A 218 -16.88 8.95 1.51
CA ALA A 218 -16.36 10.03 2.32
C ALA A 218 -15.16 10.74 1.65
N ARG A 219 -14.49 10.09 0.70
CA ARG A 219 -13.39 10.70 -0.05
C ARG A 219 -13.85 11.80 -0.98
N ASP A 220 -15.03 11.66 -1.55
CA ASP A 220 -15.59 12.65 -2.47
C ASP A 220 -15.79 14.03 -1.81
N ASN A 221 -15.80 14.06 -0.48
CA ASN A 221 -15.95 15.29 0.30
C ASN A 221 -14.62 15.85 0.83
N LEU A 222 -13.48 15.26 0.49
CA LEU A 222 -12.19 15.76 0.91
C LEU A 222 -11.78 16.99 0.09
N PRO A 223 -11.17 17.99 0.72
CA PRO A 223 -10.82 19.25 0.05
C PRO A 223 -9.60 19.15 -0.89
N GLU A 224 -9.12 17.97 -1.18
CA GLU A 224 -7.90 17.73 -1.95
C GLU A 224 -8.23 17.29 -3.40
N PRO A 225 -8.37 18.23 -4.31
CA PRO A 225 -8.88 17.94 -5.66
C PRO A 225 -7.82 17.42 -6.64
N SER A 226 -6.55 17.33 -6.24
CA SER A 226 -5.46 17.01 -7.17
C SER A 226 -5.38 15.54 -7.56
N TRP A 227 -6.05 14.66 -6.83
CA TRP A 227 -6.10 13.22 -7.09
C TRP A 227 -7.49 12.79 -7.50
N GLU A 228 -7.55 11.86 -8.43
CA GLU A 228 -8.79 11.18 -8.74
C GLU A 228 -9.08 10.16 -7.63
N THR A 229 -10.13 10.43 -6.85
CA THR A 229 -10.47 9.64 -5.66
C THR A 229 -11.53 8.59 -5.91
N SER A 230 -12.18 8.63 -7.07
CA SER A 230 -13.16 7.62 -7.47
C SER A 230 -12.64 6.82 -8.65
N ASN A 231 -12.85 5.52 -8.61
CA ASN A 231 -12.49 4.62 -9.69
C ASN A 231 -13.70 3.78 -10.09
N PRO A 232 -14.22 3.98 -11.31
CA PRO A 232 -15.41 3.25 -11.76
C PRO A 232 -15.17 1.77 -12.04
N ALA A 233 -13.90 1.33 -12.03
CA ALA A 233 -13.58 -0.07 -12.32
C ALA A 233 -13.88 -1.01 -11.14
N TYR A 234 -13.96 -0.49 -9.92
CA TYR A 234 -14.39 -1.23 -8.74
C TYR A 234 -15.03 -0.30 -7.71
N ALA A 235 -15.84 -0.87 -6.81
CA ALA A 235 -16.43 -0.19 -5.69
C ALA A 235 -16.06 -0.90 -4.39
N TRP A 236 -15.99 -0.14 -3.31
CA TRP A 236 -15.81 -0.68 -1.96
C TRP A 236 -17.18 -0.94 -1.37
N ASP A 237 -17.59 -2.21 -1.34
CA ASP A 237 -18.97 -2.56 -0.96
C ASP A 237 -19.16 -2.62 0.54
N GLU A 238 -18.18 -3.17 1.26
CA GLU A 238 -18.31 -3.41 2.70
C GLU A 238 -16.98 -3.39 3.43
N ARG A 239 -17.05 -3.26 4.74
CA ARG A 239 -15.94 -3.52 5.66
C ARG A 239 -16.13 -4.87 6.30
N ILE A 240 -15.05 -5.59 6.43
CA ILE A 240 -15.02 -6.87 7.14
C ILE A 240 -13.98 -6.83 8.27
N ARG A 241 -14.25 -7.60 9.30
CA ARG A 241 -13.24 -7.86 10.34
C ARG A 241 -12.55 -9.17 10.00
N LEU A 242 -11.23 -9.10 9.83
CA LEU A 242 -10.43 -10.30 9.70
C LEU A 242 -10.15 -10.88 11.09
N PRO A 243 -10.27 -12.20 11.27
CA PRO A 243 -9.88 -12.83 12.53
C PRO A 243 -8.37 -12.68 12.75
N VAL A 244 -8.00 -12.53 14.01
CA VAL A 244 -6.60 -12.62 14.45
C VAL A 244 -6.30 -14.09 14.68
N PRO A 245 -5.24 -14.66 14.09
CA PRO A 245 -4.86 -16.06 14.28
C PRO A 245 -4.42 -16.36 15.70
#